data_b371e5265792d1144e2e26e3e07dd844
#
_entry.id   b371e5265792d1144e2e26e3e07dd844
#
_cell.length_a   1.000
_cell.length_b   1.000
_cell.length_c   1.000
_cell.angle_alpha   90.00
_cell.angle_beta   90.00
_cell.angle_gamma   90.00
#
_symmetry.space_group_name_H-M   'P 1'
#
loop_
_entity.id
_entity.type
_entity.pdbx_description
1 polymer ?
#
loop_
_entity_poly.entity_id
_entity_poly.type
_entity_poly.pdbx_seq_one_letter_code
_entity_poly.pdbx_strand_id
1 'polypeptide(L)'
;MIGRRLLPYVPIALLAGAAATAPITFDEIADSGGVHFTSDSSPTPEKHQPEPVVGGVAIFDFDGDGYADLYFVNGADMPSLKKTGPQYKNRLFRNNRDLTFTDVTDRAGVAGSGYGMGVAVGDYDNDGRPDLFVTSVNQNQLFHNNGDGTFTDVTARAGVSGGLFAGKKMWSVGAAWLDYNNDGLLDLFVANYCQWDPATEQPCVVNGSRVSCNPRMYKPLPNTLYRNNGDGTFTDVSVETGIAAHPGRGMGVAVADFDGDGFMDIVVANDDFPNQLFHNRGGKNFDEVADEAGVSLTEGGNVISGMGVDFRDMFNRGLPDIWITAIEKQTFPLFKNLGHGQFAEATAMAGLGLTTAEMSGWSNAIVDLDNDGWKDLYVARSNVLDNVAEFTQRSYAEPNTVFRSLGTGKFQDVTSTTGTAFQLPSVNRGAAFGDLDNDGRMDLVVNVLNGKAKVFHNTTRNDNHWLLLKLTGVKSNRMGIGAQIRLTLENGSIEYNHATTSTGYASSSDPRVHFGLGASRVAKEIQIVWPSGRKQVLHDVAADRVIEITEPSR
;
A
#
# COMPACT_ATOMS: atom_id res chain seq x y z
N MET A 1 -26.28 -62.48 -47.05
CA MET A 1 -25.57 -61.18 -46.91
C MET A 1 -26.43 -60.31 -46.01
N ILE A 2 -26.03 -60.21 -44.70
CA ILE A 2 -26.77 -59.45 -43.70
C ILE A 2 -26.04 -58.16 -43.48
N GLY A 3 -26.64 -57.05 -43.97
CA GLY A 3 -26.05 -55.72 -43.81
C GLY A 3 -26.21 -55.20 -42.39
N ARG A 4 -25.10 -54.99 -41.67
CA ARG A 4 -25.06 -54.28 -40.40
C ARG A 4 -25.13 -52.76 -40.68
N ARG A 5 -26.20 -52.11 -40.21
CA ARG A 5 -26.27 -50.62 -40.16
C ARG A 5 -25.51 -50.14 -38.94
N LEU A 6 -24.45 -49.36 -39.14
CA LEU A 6 -23.76 -48.59 -38.11
C LEU A 6 -24.60 -47.33 -37.79
N LEU A 7 -25.06 -47.20 -36.54
CA LEU A 7 -25.63 -45.95 -36.00
C LEU A 7 -24.51 -44.92 -35.76
N PRO A 8 -24.74 -43.67 -36.08
CA PRO A 8 -23.72 -42.63 -35.80
C PRO A 8 -23.66 -42.32 -34.30
N TYR A 9 -22.45 -42.37 -33.75
CA TYR A 9 -22.15 -41.89 -32.41
C TYR A 9 -22.20 -40.36 -32.45
N VAL A 10 -23.16 -39.74 -31.74
CA VAL A 10 -23.18 -38.30 -31.48
C VAL A 10 -22.48 -38.08 -30.13
N PRO A 11 -21.34 -37.37 -30.10
CA PRO A 11 -20.71 -37.00 -28.83
C PRO A 11 -21.59 -35.92 -28.16
N ILE A 12 -22.14 -36.23 -26.99
CA ILE A 12 -22.72 -35.24 -26.10
C ILE A 12 -21.53 -34.47 -25.48
N ALA A 13 -21.26 -33.31 -25.99
CA ALA A 13 -20.40 -32.35 -25.32
C ALA A 13 -21.14 -31.86 -24.07
N LEU A 14 -20.77 -32.35 -22.89
CA LEU A 14 -21.10 -31.70 -21.63
C LEU A 14 -20.40 -30.32 -21.63
N LEU A 15 -21.13 -29.28 -21.96
CA LEU A 15 -20.77 -27.92 -21.58
C LEU A 15 -20.89 -27.85 -20.05
N ALA A 16 -19.80 -28.04 -19.34
CA ALA A 16 -19.68 -27.58 -17.97
C ALA A 16 -19.82 -26.06 -18.04
N GLY A 17 -21.01 -25.56 -17.74
CA GLY A 17 -21.22 -24.13 -17.53
C GLY A 17 -20.31 -23.72 -16.36
N ALA A 18 -19.31 -22.88 -16.61
CA ALA A 18 -18.62 -22.19 -15.55
C ALA A 18 -19.70 -21.44 -14.75
N ALA A 19 -19.86 -21.79 -13.48
CA ALA A 19 -20.71 -21.00 -12.59
C ALA A 19 -20.21 -19.56 -12.67
N ALA A 20 -21.12 -18.63 -12.96
CA ALA A 20 -20.76 -17.21 -12.98
C ALA A 20 -20.27 -16.85 -11.57
N THR A 21 -19.03 -16.44 -11.47
CA THR A 21 -18.45 -15.99 -10.20
C THR A 21 -19.21 -14.76 -9.71
N ALA A 22 -19.51 -14.67 -8.41
CA ALA A 22 -20.18 -13.52 -7.82
C ALA A 22 -19.38 -12.23 -8.09
N PRO A 23 -20.05 -11.10 -8.38
CA PRO A 23 -19.36 -9.85 -8.59
C PRO A 23 -18.76 -9.32 -7.29
N ILE A 24 -17.57 -8.74 -7.36
CA ILE A 24 -17.01 -7.92 -6.29
C ILE A 24 -17.86 -6.65 -6.19
N THR A 25 -18.37 -6.33 -5.00
CA THR A 25 -19.27 -5.19 -4.78
C THR A 25 -18.93 -4.43 -3.53
N PHE A 26 -19.13 -3.09 -3.58
CA PHE A 26 -18.88 -2.19 -2.46
C PHE A 26 -20.04 -1.23 -2.26
N ASP A 27 -20.33 -0.93 -0.99
CA ASP A 27 -21.19 0.17 -0.57
C ASP A 27 -20.32 1.30 0.02
N GLU A 28 -20.57 2.54 -0.40
CA GLU A 28 -19.87 3.71 0.15
C GLU A 28 -20.59 4.16 1.43
N ILE A 29 -19.86 4.18 2.56
CA ILE A 29 -20.44 4.39 3.89
C ILE A 29 -19.83 5.58 4.66
N ALA A 30 -18.94 6.40 4.08
CA ALA A 30 -18.27 7.47 4.81
C ALA A 30 -19.25 8.45 5.48
N ASP A 31 -20.19 9.01 4.72
CA ASP A 31 -21.15 9.97 5.25
C ASP A 31 -22.11 9.31 6.26
N SER A 32 -22.62 8.11 6.00
CA SER A 32 -23.51 7.37 6.91
C SER A 32 -22.80 6.83 8.14
N GLY A 33 -21.53 6.49 8.01
CA GLY A 33 -20.64 6.02 9.09
C GLY A 33 -20.04 7.16 9.91
N GLY A 34 -20.30 8.44 9.60
CA GLY A 34 -19.78 9.58 10.38
C GLY A 34 -18.33 9.97 10.06
N VAL A 35 -17.75 9.47 8.96
CA VAL A 35 -16.39 9.85 8.51
C VAL A 35 -16.46 11.16 7.74
N HIS A 36 -16.51 12.27 8.46
CA HIS A 36 -16.58 13.61 7.87
C HIS A 36 -15.18 14.22 7.72
N PHE A 37 -14.39 13.65 6.81
CA PHE A 37 -13.07 14.18 6.45
C PHE A 37 -13.10 14.72 5.03
N THR A 38 -12.54 15.92 4.86
CA THR A 38 -12.26 16.51 3.55
C THR A 38 -10.78 16.85 3.50
N SER A 39 -10.07 16.29 2.54
CA SER A 39 -8.68 16.63 2.29
C SER A 39 -8.58 18.05 1.73
N ASP A 40 -7.58 18.80 2.14
CA ASP A 40 -7.30 20.16 1.67
C ASP A 40 -5.80 20.32 1.45
N SER A 41 -5.40 20.40 0.18
CA SER A 41 -4.03 20.66 -0.22
C SER A 41 -3.71 22.15 -0.33
N SER A 42 -4.64 23.05 0.06
CA SER A 42 -4.51 24.49 -0.12
C SER A 42 -4.17 24.89 -1.56
N PRO A 43 -4.99 24.51 -2.56
CA PRO A 43 -4.68 24.75 -3.97
C PRO A 43 -4.56 26.24 -4.27
N THR A 44 -3.49 26.61 -4.96
CA THR A 44 -3.16 28.00 -5.30
C THR A 44 -3.16 28.23 -6.82
N PRO A 45 -3.28 29.49 -7.29
CA PRO A 45 -3.07 29.82 -8.71
C PRO A 45 -1.64 29.51 -9.17
N GLU A 46 -0.69 29.46 -8.25
CA GLU A 46 0.72 29.17 -8.49
C GLU A 46 0.97 27.70 -8.83
N LYS A 47 0.06 26.79 -8.46
CA LYS A 47 0.15 25.34 -8.73
C LYS A 47 1.46 24.74 -8.20
N HIS A 48 1.71 24.94 -6.90
CA HIS A 48 2.91 24.44 -6.24
C HIS A 48 2.99 22.89 -6.32
N GLN A 49 4.21 22.38 -6.49
CA GLN A 49 4.45 20.95 -6.68
C GLN A 49 3.86 20.03 -5.59
N PRO A 50 3.77 20.40 -4.29
CA PRO A 50 3.13 19.55 -3.29
C PRO A 50 1.61 19.43 -3.39
N GLU A 51 0.93 20.40 -4.01
CA GLU A 51 -0.55 20.45 -4.01
C GLU A 51 -1.24 19.20 -4.58
N PRO A 52 -0.76 18.56 -5.69
CA PRO A 52 -1.38 17.35 -6.22
C PRO A 52 -0.99 16.06 -5.49
N VAL A 53 -0.09 16.10 -4.49
CA VAL A 53 0.60 14.91 -3.94
C VAL A 53 0.00 14.42 -2.61
N VAL A 54 -0.68 15.27 -1.84
CA VAL A 54 -1.31 14.91 -0.54
C VAL A 54 -2.27 13.74 -0.69
N GLY A 55 -2.19 12.74 0.21
CA GLY A 55 -3.16 11.65 0.10
C GLY A 55 -3.04 10.49 1.08
N GLY A 56 -2.16 10.50 2.05
CA GLY A 56 -1.97 9.36 2.96
C GLY A 56 -3.21 8.97 3.77
N VAL A 57 -3.41 7.67 3.96
CA VAL A 57 -4.47 7.10 4.81
C VAL A 57 -3.97 5.82 5.46
N ALA A 58 -4.41 5.55 6.70
CA ALA A 58 -4.08 4.31 7.41
C ALA A 58 -5.31 3.63 7.99
N ILE A 59 -5.27 2.30 8.05
CA ILE A 59 -6.22 1.42 8.74
C ILE A 59 -5.44 0.63 9.80
N PHE A 60 -5.81 0.76 11.08
CA PHE A 60 -5.16 0.08 12.19
C PHE A 60 -5.99 0.16 13.47
N ASP A 61 -5.85 -0.78 14.37
CA ASP A 61 -6.52 -0.83 15.67
C ASP A 61 -5.67 -0.05 16.71
N PHE A 62 -5.98 1.27 16.90
CA PHE A 62 -5.15 2.11 17.77
C PHE A 62 -5.45 1.95 19.26
N ASP A 63 -6.66 1.55 19.63
CA ASP A 63 -7.06 1.41 21.05
C ASP A 63 -7.09 -0.05 21.54
N GLY A 64 -6.73 -1.01 20.66
CA GLY A 64 -6.59 -2.43 20.99
C GLY A 64 -7.94 -3.14 21.20
N ASP A 65 -9.03 -2.59 20.65
CA ASP A 65 -10.37 -3.13 20.85
C ASP A 65 -10.76 -4.24 19.86
N GLY A 66 -9.87 -4.53 18.90
CA GLY A 66 -10.02 -5.58 17.89
C GLY A 66 -10.71 -5.13 16.61
N TYR A 67 -11.10 -3.86 16.49
CA TYR A 67 -11.67 -3.27 15.28
C TYR A 67 -10.75 -2.20 14.72
N ALA A 68 -10.58 -2.18 13.42
CA ALA A 68 -9.66 -1.26 12.79
C ALA A 68 -10.24 0.15 12.66
N ASP A 69 -9.42 1.15 12.97
CA ASP A 69 -9.70 2.58 12.96
C ASP A 69 -9.10 3.24 11.71
N LEU A 70 -9.43 4.51 11.47
CA LEU A 70 -9.04 5.22 10.27
C LEU A 70 -8.23 6.48 10.60
N TYR A 71 -7.07 6.65 9.96
CA TYR A 71 -6.30 7.88 10.05
C TYR A 71 -6.07 8.50 8.68
N PHE A 72 -6.43 9.78 8.52
CA PHE A 72 -6.25 10.53 7.27
C PHE A 72 -5.22 11.63 7.44
N VAL A 73 -4.26 11.66 6.51
CA VAL A 73 -3.27 12.73 6.41
C VAL A 73 -3.82 13.87 5.56
N ASN A 74 -3.53 15.10 5.95
CA ASN A 74 -4.01 16.30 5.27
C ASN A 74 -2.86 17.27 4.96
N GLY A 75 -3.07 18.13 3.97
CA GLY A 75 -2.19 19.23 3.64
C GLY A 75 -2.08 20.29 4.74
N ALA A 76 -1.61 21.43 4.39
CA ALA A 76 -1.50 22.60 5.23
C ALA A 76 -1.62 23.88 4.37
N ASP A 77 -1.66 25.03 4.98
CA ASP A 77 -1.67 26.31 4.27
C ASP A 77 -0.44 26.47 3.35
N MET A 78 -0.66 26.86 2.12
CA MET A 78 0.38 27.09 1.11
C MET A 78 0.59 28.60 0.89
N PRO A 79 1.82 29.14 0.90
CA PRO A 79 3.10 28.40 0.94
C PRO A 79 3.70 28.24 2.35
N SER A 80 2.97 28.57 3.41
CA SER A 80 3.52 28.56 4.78
C SER A 80 3.88 27.18 5.30
N LEU A 81 3.28 26.12 4.73
CA LEU A 81 3.40 24.72 5.12
C LEU A 81 2.97 24.44 6.58
N LYS A 82 2.09 25.28 7.13
CA LYS A 82 1.59 25.16 8.51
C LYS A 82 0.09 24.91 8.53
N LYS A 83 -0.37 24.12 9.49
CA LYS A 83 -1.79 23.90 9.74
C LYS A 83 -2.39 25.12 10.46
N THR A 84 -2.76 26.15 9.67
CA THR A 84 -3.26 27.45 10.18
C THR A 84 -4.74 27.41 10.56
N GLY A 85 -5.46 26.32 10.25
CA GLY A 85 -6.88 26.20 10.54
C GLY A 85 -7.34 24.74 10.68
N PRO A 86 -8.56 24.52 11.18
CA PRO A 86 -9.10 23.19 11.44
C PRO A 86 -9.29 22.35 10.16
N GLN A 87 -9.44 22.98 8.99
CA GLN A 87 -9.59 22.30 7.70
C GLN A 87 -8.35 21.51 7.30
N TYR A 88 -7.17 21.90 7.81
CA TYR A 88 -5.91 21.23 7.49
C TYR A 88 -5.53 20.10 8.47
N LYS A 89 -6.30 19.89 9.56
CA LYS A 89 -5.97 18.83 10.53
C LYS A 89 -5.97 17.47 9.85
N ASN A 90 -4.98 16.62 10.18
CA ASN A 90 -5.13 15.18 10.02
C ASN A 90 -6.30 14.72 10.88
N ARG A 91 -6.91 13.56 10.60
CA ARG A 91 -8.06 13.07 11.35
C ARG A 91 -7.89 11.62 11.74
N LEU A 92 -8.21 11.31 13.00
CA LEU A 92 -8.32 9.95 13.52
C LEU A 92 -9.79 9.67 13.86
N PHE A 93 -10.33 8.63 13.27
CA PHE A 93 -11.69 8.17 13.47
C PHE A 93 -11.66 6.80 14.15
N ARG A 94 -12.23 6.72 15.35
CA ARG A 94 -12.41 5.48 16.09
C ARG A 94 -13.59 4.71 15.53
N ASN A 95 -13.43 3.42 15.26
CA ASN A 95 -14.49 2.49 14.87
C ASN A 95 -15.40 2.15 16.08
N ASN A 96 -16.71 2.34 15.94
CA ASN A 96 -17.68 2.03 16.98
C ASN A 96 -18.16 0.56 16.93
N ARG A 97 -17.57 -0.30 16.09
CA ARG A 97 -17.84 -1.75 15.90
C ARG A 97 -19.14 -2.04 15.14
N ASP A 98 -19.70 -1.07 14.47
CA ASP A 98 -20.95 -1.17 13.71
C ASP A 98 -20.87 -0.43 12.37
N LEU A 99 -19.64 -0.25 11.84
CA LEU A 99 -19.33 0.53 10.64
C LEU A 99 -19.69 2.03 10.78
N THR A 100 -19.88 2.51 12.01
CA THR A 100 -19.89 3.94 12.32
C THR A 100 -18.59 4.34 13.01
N PHE A 101 -18.21 5.61 12.88
CA PHE A 101 -16.93 6.11 13.35
C PHE A 101 -17.09 7.42 14.12
N THR A 102 -16.24 7.63 15.10
CA THR A 102 -16.22 8.85 15.91
C THR A 102 -14.89 9.57 15.73
N ASP A 103 -14.92 10.86 15.34
CA ASP A 103 -13.70 11.69 15.26
C ASP A 103 -13.13 11.90 16.69
N VAL A 104 -11.94 11.37 16.92
CA VAL A 104 -11.23 11.47 18.20
C VAL A 104 -9.93 12.28 18.09
N THR A 105 -9.70 12.95 16.96
CA THR A 105 -8.46 13.63 16.60
C THR A 105 -7.93 14.56 17.68
N ASP A 106 -8.77 15.45 18.19
CA ASP A 106 -8.34 16.47 19.15
C ASP A 106 -8.04 15.84 20.53
N ARG A 107 -8.81 14.82 20.94
CA ARG A 107 -8.53 14.04 22.14
C ARG A 107 -7.24 13.23 21.99
N ALA A 108 -7.06 12.59 20.85
CA ALA A 108 -5.90 11.76 20.57
C ALA A 108 -4.60 12.57 20.37
N GLY A 109 -4.68 13.86 20.04
CA GLY A 109 -3.50 14.72 19.86
C GLY A 109 -2.75 14.52 18.54
N VAL A 110 -3.40 13.97 17.49
CA VAL A 110 -2.75 13.56 16.22
C VAL A 110 -3.08 14.44 15.02
N ALA A 111 -3.53 15.69 15.27
CA ALA A 111 -3.91 16.63 14.20
C ALA A 111 -2.76 17.01 13.23
N GLY A 112 -1.52 16.72 13.58
CA GLY A 112 -0.33 17.09 12.80
C GLY A 112 0.01 18.58 12.86
N SER A 113 1.17 18.95 12.33
CA SER A 113 1.66 20.34 12.36
C SER A 113 2.15 20.86 11.00
N GLY A 114 2.58 19.97 10.09
CA GLY A 114 3.17 20.30 8.79
C GLY A 114 2.27 19.92 7.62
N TYR A 115 2.78 20.17 6.41
CA TYR A 115 2.14 19.79 5.16
C TYR A 115 2.33 18.28 4.95
N GLY A 116 1.35 17.49 5.40
CA GLY A 116 1.42 16.04 5.42
C GLY A 116 1.27 15.41 4.04
N MET A 117 1.94 14.28 3.85
CA MET A 117 1.93 13.49 2.61
C MET A 117 1.39 12.10 2.84
N GLY A 118 2.06 11.29 3.63
CA GLY A 118 1.78 9.89 3.87
C GLY A 118 1.81 9.51 5.34
N VAL A 119 1.50 8.24 5.61
CA VAL A 119 1.52 7.65 6.94
C VAL A 119 2.01 6.20 6.88
N ALA A 120 2.78 5.80 7.90
CA ALA A 120 3.16 4.42 8.15
C ALA A 120 2.83 4.04 9.59
N VAL A 121 2.19 2.89 9.77
CA VAL A 121 1.81 2.34 11.08
C VAL A 121 2.78 1.25 11.49
N GLY A 122 3.31 1.33 12.73
CA GLY A 122 4.21 0.34 13.29
C GLY A 122 4.35 0.51 14.80
N ASP A 123 4.55 -0.57 15.52
CA ASP A 123 4.88 -0.59 16.96
C ASP A 123 6.40 -0.54 17.10
N TYR A 124 6.96 0.69 17.14
CA TYR A 124 8.40 0.87 17.07
C TYR A 124 9.13 0.55 18.39
N ASP A 125 8.44 0.62 19.51
CA ASP A 125 9.05 0.33 20.83
C ASP A 125 8.62 -1.02 21.43
N ASN A 126 7.89 -1.83 20.65
CA ASN A 126 7.44 -3.18 20.99
C ASN A 126 6.54 -3.24 22.24
N ASP A 127 5.80 -2.17 22.52
CA ASP A 127 4.90 -2.11 23.68
C ASP A 127 3.52 -2.74 23.44
N GLY A 128 3.26 -3.16 22.19
CA GLY A 128 2.02 -3.81 21.75
C GLY A 128 0.96 -2.84 21.25
N ARG A 129 1.32 -1.57 21.06
CA ARG A 129 0.42 -0.52 20.56
C ARG A 129 0.98 0.08 19.27
N PRO A 130 0.20 0.14 18.20
CA PRO A 130 0.69 0.71 16.96
C PRO A 130 0.83 2.23 17.05
N ASP A 131 1.97 2.74 16.57
CA ASP A 131 2.34 4.15 16.48
C ASP A 131 2.14 4.68 15.07
N LEU A 132 2.17 6.02 14.91
CA LEU A 132 1.99 6.69 13.63
C LEU A 132 3.24 7.48 13.22
N PHE A 133 3.81 7.16 12.08
CA PHE A 133 4.80 8.01 11.41
C PHE A 133 4.15 8.73 10.24
N VAL A 134 4.13 10.07 10.26
CA VAL A 134 3.56 10.93 9.23
C VAL A 134 4.66 11.59 8.44
N THR A 135 4.73 11.31 7.14
CA THR A 135 5.64 11.98 6.22
C THR A 135 5.11 13.35 5.80
N SER A 136 6.00 14.29 5.53
CA SER A 136 5.60 15.66 5.22
C SER A 136 6.63 16.38 4.34
N VAL A 137 6.23 17.52 3.79
CA VAL A 137 7.16 18.47 3.22
C VAL A 137 7.95 19.11 4.36
N ASN A 138 9.26 18.94 4.35
CA ASN A 138 10.23 19.57 5.26
C ASN A 138 10.26 19.06 6.71
N GLN A 139 9.25 18.36 7.22
CA GLN A 139 9.27 17.90 8.62
C GLN A 139 8.30 16.75 8.85
N ASN A 140 8.81 15.54 9.01
CA ASN A 140 8.04 14.36 9.41
C ASN A 140 7.64 14.42 10.89
N GLN A 141 6.67 13.58 11.30
CA GLN A 141 6.24 13.46 12.69
C GLN A 141 6.10 11.98 13.10
N LEU A 142 6.57 11.65 14.30
CA LEU A 142 6.33 10.36 14.95
C LEU A 142 5.47 10.57 16.19
N PHE A 143 4.31 9.92 16.22
CA PHE A 143 3.36 9.93 17.32
C PHE A 143 3.40 8.57 18.02
N HIS A 144 3.85 8.57 19.29
CA HIS A 144 3.83 7.41 20.17
C HIS A 144 2.45 7.22 20.78
N ASN A 145 1.90 6.01 20.70
CA ASN A 145 0.60 5.64 21.26
C ASN A 145 0.72 5.38 22.76
N ASN A 146 0.10 6.23 23.60
CA ASN A 146 0.19 6.14 25.05
C ASN A 146 -0.68 5.00 25.65
N GLY A 147 -1.56 4.35 24.85
CA GLY A 147 -2.44 3.25 25.29
C GLY A 147 -3.69 3.69 26.07
N ASP A 148 -3.91 4.99 26.19
CA ASP A 148 -5.11 5.57 26.85
C ASP A 148 -6.04 6.29 25.86
N GLY A 149 -5.83 6.05 24.57
CA GLY A 149 -6.52 6.71 23.45
C GLY A 149 -5.93 8.07 23.10
N THR A 150 -4.72 8.38 23.57
CA THR A 150 -3.96 9.58 23.21
C THR A 150 -2.60 9.21 22.63
N PHE A 151 -1.99 10.17 21.92
CA PHE A 151 -0.64 10.03 21.36
C PHE A 151 0.23 11.20 21.81
N THR A 152 1.53 10.95 21.88
CA THR A 152 2.56 11.96 22.15
C THR A 152 3.45 12.15 20.93
N ASP A 153 3.61 13.39 20.46
CA ASP A 153 4.62 13.71 19.43
C ASP A 153 6.02 13.55 20.03
N VAL A 154 6.71 12.51 19.60
CA VAL A 154 8.07 12.18 20.04
C VAL A 154 9.13 12.46 18.98
N THR A 155 8.77 13.12 17.88
CA THR A 155 9.60 13.35 16.69
C THR A 155 11.00 13.87 17.02
N ALA A 156 11.07 14.92 17.84
CA ALA A 156 12.34 15.56 18.20
C ALA A 156 13.21 14.65 19.06
N ARG A 157 12.61 13.92 20.02
CA ARG A 157 13.31 12.95 20.87
C ARG A 157 13.78 11.76 20.05
N ALA A 158 12.94 11.25 19.17
CA ALA A 158 13.23 10.09 18.33
C ALA A 158 14.29 10.40 17.24
N GLY A 159 14.47 11.66 16.86
CA GLY A 159 15.44 12.07 15.84
C GLY A 159 15.02 11.81 14.41
N VAL A 160 13.71 11.66 14.13
CA VAL A 160 13.16 11.25 12.81
C VAL A 160 12.42 12.36 12.06
N SER A 161 12.65 13.62 12.40
CA SER A 161 11.97 14.75 11.77
C SER A 161 12.27 14.95 10.28
N GLY A 162 13.18 14.17 9.70
CA GLY A 162 13.77 14.34 8.38
C GLY A 162 15.10 15.07 8.42
N GLY A 163 15.94 14.80 7.45
CA GLY A 163 17.30 15.31 7.34
C GLY A 163 17.40 16.59 6.50
N LEU A 164 18.65 16.99 6.30
CA LEU A 164 19.02 18.02 5.34
C LEU A 164 19.81 17.38 4.19
N PHE A 165 19.45 17.72 2.97
CA PHE A 165 20.26 17.40 1.80
C PHE A 165 20.73 18.70 1.14
N ALA A 166 22.04 18.84 0.96
CA ALA A 166 22.66 20.06 0.45
C ALA A 166 22.19 21.34 1.19
N GLY A 167 22.02 21.26 2.52
CA GLY A 167 21.61 22.37 3.38
C GLY A 167 20.12 22.73 3.35
N LYS A 168 19.29 21.99 2.60
CA LYS A 168 17.83 22.18 2.55
C LYS A 168 17.12 20.98 3.15
N LYS A 169 15.95 21.21 3.76
CA LYS A 169 15.08 20.16 4.27
C LYS A 169 14.57 19.26 3.14
N MET A 170 14.38 17.98 3.43
CA MET A 170 13.88 16.99 2.49
C MET A 170 12.35 16.94 2.48
N TRP A 171 11.81 16.53 1.35
CA TRP A 171 10.38 16.25 1.18
C TRP A 171 10.18 14.74 1.14
N SER A 172 9.51 14.19 2.17
CA SER A 172 9.19 12.77 2.30
C SER A 172 7.76 12.49 1.84
N VAL A 173 7.54 11.37 1.13
CA VAL A 173 6.21 10.95 0.65
C VAL A 173 5.81 9.60 1.23
N GLY A 174 6.46 8.52 0.84
CA GLY A 174 6.21 7.18 1.38
C GLY A 174 7.09 6.85 2.58
N ALA A 175 6.64 5.92 3.43
CA ALA A 175 7.45 5.32 4.47
C ALA A 175 7.03 3.87 4.72
N ALA A 176 7.97 3.04 5.19
CA ALA A 176 7.72 1.66 5.54
C ALA A 176 8.48 1.28 6.81
N TRP A 177 7.81 0.53 7.68
CA TRP A 177 8.45 -0.13 8.81
C TRP A 177 8.95 -1.51 8.40
N LEU A 178 10.16 -1.86 8.81
CA LEU A 178 10.78 -3.16 8.59
C LEU A 178 11.83 -3.41 9.69
N ASP A 179 12.12 -4.65 9.97
CA ASP A 179 13.26 -5.05 10.79
C ASP A 179 14.38 -5.48 9.83
N TYR A 180 15.21 -4.50 9.38
CA TYR A 180 16.17 -4.78 8.31
C TYR A 180 17.36 -5.63 8.78
N ASN A 181 17.67 -5.61 10.08
CA ASN A 181 18.83 -6.27 10.67
C ASN A 181 18.47 -7.51 11.52
N ASN A 182 17.17 -7.86 11.58
CA ASN A 182 16.61 -8.98 12.35
C ASN A 182 16.95 -8.93 13.85
N ASP A 183 17.02 -7.71 14.44
CA ASP A 183 17.27 -7.51 15.87
C ASP A 183 15.99 -7.53 16.73
N GLY A 184 14.83 -7.59 16.09
CA GLY A 184 13.50 -7.63 16.72
C GLY A 184 12.89 -6.26 16.96
N LEU A 185 13.49 -5.18 16.46
CA LEU A 185 12.97 -3.83 16.50
C LEU A 185 12.55 -3.38 15.10
N LEU A 186 11.50 -2.59 15.01
CA LEU A 186 11.13 -1.98 13.72
C LEU A 186 12.01 -0.77 13.42
N ASP A 187 12.72 -0.84 12.32
CA ASP A 187 13.43 0.25 11.67
C ASP A 187 12.52 0.99 10.71
N LEU A 188 12.90 2.19 10.28
CA LEU A 188 12.06 3.04 9.46
C LEU A 188 12.76 3.45 8.17
N PHE A 189 12.20 3.02 7.03
CA PHE A 189 12.59 3.54 5.72
C PHE A 189 11.66 4.66 5.28
N VAL A 190 12.23 5.75 4.74
CA VAL A 190 11.50 6.93 4.26
C VAL A 190 11.91 7.24 2.83
N ALA A 191 10.95 7.17 1.92
CA ALA A 191 11.11 7.57 0.53
C ALA A 191 11.00 9.09 0.40
N ASN A 192 12.07 9.71 -0.09
CA ASN A 192 12.13 11.15 -0.34
C ASN A 192 11.97 11.44 -1.83
N TYR A 193 11.24 12.52 -2.14
CA TYR A 193 10.83 12.82 -3.50
C TYR A 193 11.80 13.74 -4.22
N CYS A 194 11.70 15.02 -4.00
CA CYS A 194 12.54 16.00 -4.68
C CYS A 194 12.84 17.23 -3.83
N GLN A 195 13.90 17.95 -4.21
CA GLN A 195 14.26 19.20 -3.54
C GLN A 195 13.35 20.32 -4.02
N TRP A 196 12.37 20.69 -3.21
CA TRP A 196 11.42 21.76 -3.49
C TRP A 196 11.50 22.87 -2.44
N ASP A 197 11.27 24.13 -2.89
CA ASP A 197 11.29 25.30 -2.04
C ASP A 197 10.38 26.38 -2.68
N PRO A 198 9.28 26.78 -2.01
CA PRO A 198 8.32 27.72 -2.58
C PRO A 198 8.94 29.08 -2.94
N ALA A 199 10.01 29.48 -2.24
CA ALA A 199 10.69 30.77 -2.50
C ALA A 199 11.48 30.79 -3.82
N THR A 200 11.81 29.62 -4.36
CA THR A 200 12.66 29.49 -5.56
C THR A 200 11.98 28.72 -6.71
N GLU A 201 10.76 28.24 -6.48
CA GLU A 201 10.00 27.50 -7.48
C GLU A 201 9.71 28.35 -8.71
N GLN A 202 10.04 27.83 -9.88
CA GLN A 202 9.77 28.50 -11.16
C GLN A 202 8.38 28.12 -11.68
N PRO A 203 7.67 29.06 -12.34
CA PRO A 203 6.38 28.78 -12.93
C PRO A 203 6.49 27.82 -14.12
N CYS A 204 5.64 26.80 -14.14
CA CYS A 204 5.45 25.94 -15.31
C CYS A 204 4.17 26.30 -16.05
N VAL A 205 4.26 26.37 -17.38
CA VAL A 205 3.16 26.81 -18.25
C VAL A 205 3.05 25.88 -19.45
N VAL A 206 1.82 25.41 -19.74
CA VAL A 206 1.48 24.66 -20.95
C VAL A 206 0.39 25.44 -21.69
N ASN A 207 0.61 25.76 -22.97
CA ASN A 207 -0.32 26.51 -23.81
C ASN A 207 -0.86 27.83 -23.17
N GLY A 208 -0.06 28.50 -22.34
CA GLY A 208 -0.44 29.72 -21.65
C GLY A 208 -1.10 29.54 -20.28
N SER A 209 -1.48 28.31 -19.91
CA SER A 209 -2.07 28.01 -18.60
C SER A 209 -1.03 27.49 -17.60
N ARG A 210 -1.11 27.96 -16.36
CA ARG A 210 -0.27 27.51 -15.25
C ARG A 210 -0.58 26.02 -14.93
N VAL A 211 0.48 25.24 -14.72
CA VAL A 211 0.39 23.81 -14.31
C VAL A 211 1.41 23.52 -13.22
N SER A 212 1.20 22.46 -12.45
CA SER A 212 2.26 21.87 -11.61
C SER A 212 3.41 21.40 -12.48
N CYS A 213 4.64 21.60 -12.02
CA CYS A 213 5.83 21.33 -12.81
C CYS A 213 6.09 19.82 -13.00
N ASN A 214 6.74 19.48 -14.11
CA ASN A 214 7.28 18.14 -14.27
C ASN A 214 8.39 17.91 -13.22
N PRO A 215 8.44 16.75 -12.53
CA PRO A 215 9.43 16.46 -11.49
C PRO A 215 10.88 16.52 -11.95
N ARG A 216 11.15 16.42 -13.25
CA ARG A 216 12.51 16.64 -13.81
C ARG A 216 13.09 18.04 -13.56
N MET A 217 12.23 19.00 -13.26
CA MET A 217 12.67 20.38 -12.90
C MET A 217 13.35 20.42 -11.53
N TYR A 218 13.17 19.41 -10.70
CA TYR A 218 13.68 19.35 -9.33
C TYR A 218 14.76 18.29 -9.18
N LYS A 219 15.72 18.54 -8.28
CA LYS A 219 16.75 17.55 -7.97
C LYS A 219 16.16 16.38 -7.21
N PRO A 220 16.51 15.13 -7.57
CA PRO A 220 16.15 13.95 -6.80
C PRO A 220 16.78 14.00 -5.40
N LEU A 221 16.14 13.34 -4.44
CA LEU A 221 16.63 13.22 -3.06
C LEU A 221 17.06 11.78 -2.75
N PRO A 222 18.05 11.59 -1.86
CA PRO A 222 18.34 10.28 -1.31
C PRO A 222 17.20 9.84 -0.38
N ASN A 223 16.92 8.55 -0.35
CA ASN A 223 16.05 7.96 0.66
C ASN A 223 16.75 7.90 2.02
N THR A 224 15.97 7.73 3.09
CA THR A 224 16.50 7.69 4.46
C THR A 224 16.15 6.36 5.12
N LEU A 225 17.13 5.73 5.77
CA LEU A 225 16.95 4.58 6.65
C LEU A 225 17.34 4.95 8.08
N TYR A 226 16.40 4.84 8.98
CA TYR A 226 16.59 5.06 10.41
C TYR A 226 16.63 3.71 11.14
N ARG A 227 17.77 3.40 11.76
CA ARG A 227 17.90 2.24 12.65
C ARG A 227 17.34 2.58 14.02
N ASN A 228 16.48 1.72 14.54
CA ASN A 228 15.95 1.81 15.89
C ASN A 228 17.04 1.46 16.93
N ASN A 229 17.22 2.29 17.94
CA ASN A 229 18.22 2.06 19.00
C ASN A 229 17.64 1.29 20.20
N GLY A 230 16.32 0.98 20.22
CA GLY A 230 15.65 0.27 21.31
C GLY A 230 15.40 1.12 22.57
N ASP A 231 15.67 2.41 22.55
CA ASP A 231 15.47 3.36 23.65
C ASP A 231 14.47 4.49 23.31
N GLY A 232 13.73 4.30 22.20
CA GLY A 232 12.80 5.28 21.65
C GLY A 232 13.48 6.36 20.81
N THR A 233 14.74 6.17 20.43
CA THR A 233 15.49 7.02 19.50
C THR A 233 15.92 6.23 18.28
N PHE A 234 16.25 6.95 17.20
CA PHE A 234 16.72 6.36 15.95
C PHE A 234 18.04 6.98 15.51
N THR A 235 18.84 6.21 14.78
CA THR A 235 20.06 6.67 14.13
C THR A 235 19.87 6.63 12.61
N ASP A 236 20.13 7.75 11.92
CA ASP A 236 20.19 7.77 10.46
C ASP A 236 21.41 6.99 9.99
N VAL A 237 21.16 5.83 9.37
CA VAL A 237 22.17 4.91 8.84
C VAL A 237 22.20 4.88 7.31
N SER A 238 21.56 5.85 6.66
CA SER A 238 21.39 5.88 5.19
C SER A 238 22.72 5.86 4.44
N VAL A 239 23.73 6.55 4.95
CA VAL A 239 25.08 6.58 4.35
C VAL A 239 25.82 5.27 4.66
N GLU A 240 25.76 4.80 5.89
CA GLU A 240 26.43 3.58 6.35
C GLU A 240 25.93 2.35 5.58
N THR A 241 24.62 2.27 5.33
CA THR A 241 23.96 1.13 4.66
C THR A 241 23.95 1.21 3.15
N GLY A 242 24.44 2.30 2.54
CA GLY A 242 24.47 2.48 1.10
C GLY A 242 23.19 3.10 0.48
N ILE A 243 22.09 3.20 1.24
CA ILE A 243 20.80 3.75 0.77
C ILE A 243 20.96 5.17 0.20
N ALA A 244 21.71 6.04 0.89
CA ALA A 244 21.86 7.44 0.46
C ALA A 244 22.72 7.63 -0.80
N ALA A 245 23.40 6.61 -1.28
CA ALA A 245 24.21 6.68 -2.51
C ALA A 245 23.35 6.73 -3.77
N HIS A 246 22.06 6.38 -3.68
CA HIS A 246 21.13 6.23 -4.80
C HIS A 246 19.95 7.22 -4.68
N PRO A 247 20.14 8.52 -5.00
CA PRO A 247 19.03 9.47 -4.98
C PRO A 247 17.98 9.11 -6.03
N GLY A 248 16.69 9.32 -5.69
CA GLY A 248 15.56 9.04 -6.54
C GLY A 248 14.49 10.13 -6.43
N ARG A 249 13.29 9.86 -6.95
CA ARG A 249 12.07 10.64 -6.75
C ARG A 249 11.01 9.73 -6.15
N GLY A 250 11.28 9.25 -4.91
CA GLY A 250 10.49 8.22 -4.25
C GLY A 250 9.08 8.70 -3.92
N MET A 251 8.09 7.91 -4.33
CA MET A 251 6.66 8.12 -4.07
C MET A 251 6.08 6.97 -3.26
N GLY A 252 6.00 5.79 -3.81
CA GLY A 252 5.59 4.58 -3.12
C GLY A 252 6.78 3.78 -2.61
N VAL A 253 6.58 3.08 -1.49
CA VAL A 253 7.55 2.14 -0.94
C VAL A 253 6.85 0.89 -0.45
N ALA A 254 7.41 -0.28 -0.74
CA ALA A 254 6.95 -1.55 -0.22
C ALA A 254 8.14 -2.44 0.13
N VAL A 255 7.91 -3.37 1.05
CA VAL A 255 8.96 -4.22 1.61
C VAL A 255 8.55 -5.70 1.58
N ALA A 256 9.47 -6.56 1.16
CA ALA A 256 9.33 -8.02 1.17
C ALA A 256 10.71 -8.67 1.09
N ASP A 257 10.85 -9.89 1.53
CA ASP A 257 12.02 -10.74 1.27
C ASP A 257 11.80 -11.43 -0.10
N PHE A 258 12.44 -10.90 -1.16
CA PHE A 258 12.14 -11.32 -2.53
C PHE A 258 12.95 -12.54 -3.00
N ASP A 259 14.03 -12.88 -2.34
CA ASP A 259 14.90 -14.01 -2.70
C ASP A 259 14.90 -15.15 -1.67
N GLY A 260 14.22 -14.95 -0.52
CA GLY A 260 14.03 -15.96 0.52
C GLY A 260 15.24 -16.12 1.44
N ASP A 261 16.08 -15.08 1.56
CA ASP A 261 17.29 -15.12 2.40
C ASP A 261 16.99 -14.79 3.89
N GLY A 262 15.76 -14.36 4.19
CA GLY A 262 15.27 -14.05 5.54
C GLY A 262 15.51 -12.61 5.96
N PHE A 263 15.94 -11.72 5.07
CA PHE A 263 16.07 -10.29 5.31
C PHE A 263 15.10 -9.51 4.40
N MET A 264 14.52 -8.46 4.94
CA MET A 264 13.57 -7.64 4.19
C MET A 264 14.29 -6.72 3.22
N ASP A 265 13.84 -6.73 1.96
CA ASP A 265 14.27 -5.86 0.88
C ASP A 265 13.28 -4.72 0.68
N ILE A 266 13.68 -3.69 -0.07
CA ILE A 266 12.89 -2.48 -0.23
C ILE A 266 12.76 -2.13 -1.72
N VAL A 267 11.53 -1.98 -2.20
CA VAL A 267 11.25 -1.42 -3.53
C VAL A 267 10.72 0.01 -3.39
N VAL A 268 11.22 0.91 -4.24
CA VAL A 268 10.75 2.31 -4.32
C VAL A 268 10.28 2.60 -5.73
N ALA A 269 9.00 2.96 -5.87
CA ALA A 269 8.46 3.53 -7.09
C ALA A 269 8.86 4.99 -7.20
N ASN A 270 9.54 5.35 -8.29
CA ASN A 270 10.04 6.69 -8.52
C ASN A 270 9.25 7.41 -9.62
N ASP A 271 8.95 8.69 -9.41
CA ASP A 271 8.25 9.54 -10.38
C ASP A 271 9.21 10.07 -11.45
N ASP A 272 8.96 9.63 -12.70
CA ASP A 272 9.76 10.00 -13.87
C ASP A 272 11.28 9.81 -13.65
N PHE A 273 11.60 8.67 -13.00
CA PHE A 273 12.95 8.24 -12.65
C PHE A 273 13.00 6.71 -12.60
N PRO A 274 14.17 6.05 -12.78
CA PRO A 274 14.30 4.60 -12.60
C PRO A 274 13.79 4.15 -11.23
N ASN A 275 13.01 3.06 -11.17
CA ASN A 275 12.63 2.46 -9.90
C ASN A 275 13.86 1.91 -9.19
N GLN A 276 13.78 1.76 -7.87
CA GLN A 276 14.88 1.23 -7.07
C GLN A 276 14.45 -0.07 -6.36
N LEU A 277 15.36 -1.04 -6.31
CA LEU A 277 15.25 -2.25 -5.52
C LEU A 277 16.50 -2.40 -4.67
N PHE A 278 16.37 -2.12 -3.39
CA PHE A 278 17.45 -2.25 -2.42
C PHE A 278 17.43 -3.66 -1.84
N HIS A 279 18.39 -4.48 -2.27
CA HIS A 279 18.60 -5.84 -1.76
C HIS A 279 19.42 -5.80 -0.46
N ASN A 280 18.86 -6.34 0.59
CA ASN A 280 19.47 -6.40 1.92
C ASN A 280 20.59 -7.45 1.98
N ARG A 281 21.79 -7.06 2.36
CA ARG A 281 22.93 -7.95 2.47
C ARG A 281 23.14 -8.41 3.90
N GLY A 282 22.19 -9.21 4.39
CA GLY A 282 22.29 -9.84 5.70
C GLY A 282 22.23 -8.86 6.88
N GLY A 283 21.38 -7.83 6.78
CA GLY A 283 21.14 -6.85 7.83
C GLY A 283 22.26 -5.84 8.05
N LYS A 284 23.16 -5.64 7.08
CA LYS A 284 24.33 -4.74 7.24
C LYS A 284 24.29 -3.56 6.28
N ASN A 285 24.07 -3.83 5.02
CA ASN A 285 24.04 -2.86 3.95
C ASN A 285 23.05 -3.30 2.87
N PHE A 286 22.73 -2.39 1.98
CA PHE A 286 21.87 -2.64 0.83
C PHE A 286 22.66 -2.39 -0.46
N ASP A 287 22.46 -3.27 -1.44
CA ASP A 287 22.87 -3.04 -2.82
C ASP A 287 21.63 -2.58 -3.61
N GLU A 288 21.74 -1.53 -4.39
CA GLU A 288 20.69 -1.15 -5.34
C GLU A 288 20.85 -2.01 -6.59
N VAL A 289 19.87 -2.90 -6.84
CA VAL A 289 19.95 -3.97 -7.85
C VAL A 289 18.85 -3.90 -8.90
N ALA A 290 18.07 -2.81 -8.98
CA ALA A 290 16.90 -2.73 -9.86
C ALA A 290 17.22 -2.96 -11.33
N ASP A 291 18.35 -2.47 -11.84
CA ASP A 291 18.80 -2.71 -13.21
C ASP A 291 19.13 -4.19 -13.45
N GLU A 292 19.89 -4.79 -12.54
CA GLU A 292 20.29 -6.20 -12.60
C GLU A 292 19.10 -7.14 -12.42
N ALA A 293 18.16 -6.77 -11.54
CA ALA A 293 16.95 -7.53 -11.28
C ALA A 293 15.87 -7.37 -12.37
N GLY A 294 15.99 -6.36 -13.24
CA GLY A 294 15.05 -6.11 -14.34
C GLY A 294 13.78 -5.35 -13.92
N VAL A 295 13.82 -4.51 -12.86
CA VAL A 295 12.68 -3.74 -12.37
C VAL A 295 12.86 -2.22 -12.43
N SER A 296 14.06 -1.75 -12.80
CA SER A 296 14.40 -0.33 -12.89
C SER A 296 13.56 0.41 -13.93
N LEU A 297 13.37 -0.21 -15.10
CA LEU A 297 12.67 0.33 -16.27
C LEU A 297 11.59 -0.67 -16.73
N THR A 298 10.66 -0.20 -17.56
CA THR A 298 9.75 -1.10 -18.29
C THR A 298 10.50 -1.95 -19.31
N GLU A 299 9.90 -3.02 -19.84
CA GLU A 299 10.47 -3.87 -20.91
C GLU A 299 10.89 -3.03 -22.14
N GLY A 300 10.20 -1.93 -22.41
CA GLY A 300 10.56 -0.97 -23.47
C GLY A 300 11.74 -0.06 -23.15
N GLY A 301 12.41 -0.20 -22.01
CA GLY A 301 13.55 0.62 -21.58
C GLY A 301 13.16 2.04 -21.16
N ASN A 302 11.90 2.29 -20.79
CA ASN A 302 11.41 3.60 -20.39
C ASN A 302 11.27 3.72 -18.87
N VAL A 303 11.55 4.91 -18.34
CA VAL A 303 11.12 5.30 -17.01
C VAL A 303 9.61 5.52 -17.00
N ILE A 304 9.00 5.35 -15.85
CA ILE A 304 7.58 5.68 -15.60
C ILE A 304 7.47 6.75 -14.52
N SER A 305 6.33 7.43 -14.47
CA SER A 305 5.95 8.24 -13.32
C SER A 305 5.33 7.32 -12.26
N GLY A 306 6.18 6.58 -11.55
CA GLY A 306 5.77 5.61 -10.54
C GLY A 306 5.20 6.30 -9.31
N MET A 307 3.97 5.90 -8.91
CA MET A 307 3.27 6.48 -7.75
C MET A 307 3.15 5.46 -6.61
N GLY A 308 2.21 4.54 -6.69
CA GLY A 308 2.03 3.47 -5.73
C GLY A 308 2.80 2.22 -6.13
N VAL A 309 3.17 1.43 -5.14
CA VAL A 309 3.78 0.10 -5.32
C VAL A 309 3.26 -0.86 -4.27
N ASP A 310 2.98 -2.09 -4.68
CA ASP A 310 2.78 -3.21 -3.76
C ASP A 310 3.74 -4.36 -4.12
N PHE A 311 4.22 -5.07 -3.10
CA PHE A 311 5.26 -6.09 -3.20
C PHE A 311 4.79 -7.36 -2.48
N ARG A 312 3.99 -8.19 -3.18
CA ARG A 312 3.35 -9.38 -2.62
C ARG A 312 3.39 -10.54 -3.59
N ASP A 313 3.31 -11.77 -3.07
CA ASP A 313 3.10 -12.96 -3.89
C ASP A 313 1.69 -12.93 -4.51
N MET A 314 1.62 -12.48 -5.75
CA MET A 314 0.38 -12.33 -6.49
C MET A 314 -0.16 -13.68 -7.01
N PHE A 315 0.72 -14.64 -7.21
CA PHE A 315 0.40 -15.90 -7.93
C PHE A 315 0.53 -17.15 -7.05
N ASN A 316 0.60 -17.02 -5.73
CA ASN A 316 0.72 -18.13 -4.77
C ASN A 316 1.90 -19.06 -5.07
N ARG A 317 3.10 -18.49 -5.29
CA ARG A 317 4.35 -19.22 -5.63
C ARG A 317 5.40 -19.21 -4.53
N GLY A 318 5.18 -18.45 -3.46
CA GLY A 318 6.18 -18.17 -2.43
C GLY A 318 7.24 -17.16 -2.88
N LEU A 319 6.95 -16.37 -3.91
CA LEU A 319 7.84 -15.38 -4.51
C LEU A 319 7.07 -14.05 -4.66
N PRO A 320 7.41 -13.01 -3.91
CA PRO A 320 6.77 -11.71 -4.03
C PRO A 320 7.00 -11.08 -5.41
N ASP A 321 5.92 -10.60 -6.01
CA ASP A 321 5.90 -9.88 -7.29
C ASP A 321 5.76 -8.37 -7.00
N ILE A 322 6.20 -7.52 -7.92
CA ILE A 322 6.10 -6.05 -7.79
C ILE A 322 5.07 -5.53 -8.78
N TRP A 323 4.15 -4.68 -8.31
CA TRP A 323 3.21 -3.98 -9.17
C TRP A 323 3.21 -2.49 -8.86
N ILE A 324 3.44 -1.65 -9.91
CA ILE A 324 3.62 -0.21 -9.79
C ILE A 324 2.55 0.49 -10.63
N THR A 325 1.90 1.53 -10.07
CA THR A 325 1.04 2.43 -10.83
C THR A 325 1.82 3.56 -11.48
N ALA A 326 1.31 4.06 -12.59
CA ALA A 326 1.91 5.15 -13.35
C ALA A 326 0.81 6.09 -13.93
N ILE A 327 1.22 7.11 -14.69
CA ILE A 327 0.29 8.02 -15.35
C ILE A 327 -0.13 7.49 -16.73
N GLU A 328 -1.14 8.12 -17.33
CA GLU A 328 -1.62 7.81 -18.68
C GLU A 328 -0.49 7.78 -19.73
N LYS A 329 -0.68 6.95 -20.77
CA LYS A 329 0.30 6.65 -21.83
C LYS A 329 1.53 5.86 -21.35
N GLN A 330 1.56 5.50 -20.08
CA GLN A 330 2.47 4.53 -19.49
C GLN A 330 1.64 3.32 -19.04
N THR A 331 2.22 2.14 -19.01
CA THR A 331 1.56 0.97 -18.42
C THR A 331 1.79 0.95 -16.92
N PHE A 332 0.99 0.18 -16.18
CA PHE A 332 1.28 -0.14 -14.78
C PHE A 332 2.10 -1.43 -14.73
N PRO A 333 3.44 -1.35 -14.69
CA PRO A 333 4.27 -2.53 -14.85
C PRO A 333 4.06 -3.51 -13.69
N LEU A 334 3.84 -4.77 -14.08
CA LEU A 334 3.82 -5.93 -13.21
C LEU A 334 5.12 -6.71 -13.46
N PHE A 335 5.99 -6.71 -12.48
CA PHE A 335 7.24 -7.46 -12.50
C PHE A 335 7.06 -8.77 -11.74
N LYS A 336 7.01 -9.86 -12.50
CA LYS A 336 6.89 -11.20 -11.95
C LYS A 336 8.24 -11.69 -11.48
N ASN A 337 8.34 -12.08 -10.21
CA ASN A 337 9.54 -12.67 -9.64
C ASN A 337 9.79 -14.06 -10.24
N LEU A 338 10.96 -14.27 -10.82
CA LEU A 338 11.39 -15.54 -11.41
C LEU A 338 12.22 -16.41 -10.47
N GLY A 339 12.48 -15.93 -9.24
CA GLY A 339 13.48 -16.46 -8.33
C GLY A 339 14.91 -16.03 -8.71
N HIS A 340 15.87 -16.36 -7.86
CA HIS A 340 17.29 -16.03 -8.05
C HIS A 340 17.59 -14.53 -8.27
N GLY A 341 16.78 -13.67 -7.64
CA GLY A 341 16.97 -12.22 -7.72
C GLY A 341 16.56 -11.58 -9.04
N GLN A 342 15.80 -12.27 -9.89
CA GLN A 342 15.41 -11.81 -11.23
C GLN A 342 13.91 -11.64 -11.36
N PHE A 343 13.49 -10.62 -12.09
CA PHE A 343 12.10 -10.35 -12.44
C PHE A 343 11.93 -10.23 -13.95
N ALA A 344 10.72 -10.49 -14.43
CA ALA A 344 10.33 -10.20 -15.81
C ALA A 344 9.04 -9.39 -15.82
N GLU A 345 8.96 -8.37 -16.67
CA GLU A 345 7.70 -7.64 -16.84
C GLU A 345 6.64 -8.55 -17.47
N ALA A 346 5.52 -8.74 -16.80
CA ALA A 346 4.42 -9.60 -17.21
C ALA A 346 3.13 -8.82 -17.52
N THR A 347 3.18 -7.49 -17.59
CA THR A 347 2.03 -6.59 -17.75
C THR A 347 1.13 -6.96 -18.92
N ALA A 348 1.71 -7.18 -20.11
CA ALA A 348 0.98 -7.56 -21.31
C ALA A 348 0.39 -8.97 -21.22
N MET A 349 1.17 -9.94 -20.69
CA MET A 349 0.73 -11.32 -20.51
C MET A 349 -0.41 -11.45 -19.50
N ALA A 350 -0.42 -10.60 -18.48
CA ALA A 350 -1.45 -10.53 -17.46
C ALA A 350 -2.76 -9.85 -17.97
N GLY A 351 -2.76 -9.31 -19.20
CA GLY A 351 -3.90 -8.61 -19.78
C GLY A 351 -4.05 -7.15 -19.32
N LEU A 352 -3.04 -6.59 -18.65
CA LEU A 352 -3.10 -5.25 -18.06
C LEU A 352 -2.59 -4.14 -19.00
N GLY A 353 -1.76 -4.46 -20.00
CA GLY A 353 -1.01 -3.48 -20.77
C GLY A 353 -1.85 -2.39 -21.43
N LEU A 354 -2.79 -2.75 -22.31
CA LEU A 354 -3.63 -1.77 -23.02
C LEU A 354 -4.57 -1.03 -22.07
N THR A 355 -5.12 -1.73 -21.09
CA THR A 355 -6.09 -1.17 -20.15
C THR A 355 -5.43 -0.12 -19.26
N THR A 356 -4.28 -0.42 -18.67
CA THR A 356 -3.59 0.49 -17.76
C THR A 356 -2.91 1.66 -18.47
N ALA A 357 -2.56 1.53 -19.75
CA ALA A 357 -2.00 2.64 -20.53
C ALA A 357 -2.96 3.83 -20.72
N GLU A 358 -4.27 3.61 -20.52
CA GLU A 358 -5.29 4.65 -20.58
C GLU A 358 -5.64 5.25 -19.20
N MET A 359 -4.92 4.88 -18.15
CA MET A 359 -5.21 5.22 -16.76
C MET A 359 -4.11 6.07 -16.13
N SER A 360 -4.51 6.93 -15.18
CA SER A 360 -3.57 7.56 -14.24
C SER A 360 -3.82 6.99 -12.86
N GLY A 361 -2.87 6.20 -12.35
CA GLY A 361 -2.95 5.49 -11.07
C GLY A 361 -2.12 6.16 -9.99
N TRP A 362 -2.64 6.13 -8.75
CA TRP A 362 -1.96 6.57 -7.53
C TRP A 362 -1.74 5.36 -6.62
N SER A 363 -2.54 5.19 -5.57
CA SER A 363 -2.41 4.00 -4.73
C SER A 363 -2.85 2.74 -5.46
N ASN A 364 -2.22 1.62 -5.13
CA ASN A 364 -2.58 0.29 -5.61
C ASN A 364 -2.51 -0.73 -4.48
N ALA A 365 -3.09 -1.91 -4.69
CA ALA A 365 -2.92 -3.04 -3.80
C ALA A 365 -3.09 -4.36 -4.55
N ILE A 366 -2.40 -5.37 -4.04
CA ILE A 366 -2.54 -6.79 -4.38
C ILE A 366 -3.28 -7.43 -3.20
N VAL A 367 -4.60 -7.67 -3.35
CA VAL A 367 -5.50 -8.06 -2.27
C VAL A 367 -6.59 -9.00 -2.78
N ASP A 368 -6.95 -10.03 -2.04
CA ASP A 368 -8.09 -10.91 -2.36
C ASP A 368 -9.39 -10.23 -1.87
N LEU A 369 -10.23 -9.78 -2.81
CA LEU A 369 -11.45 -9.01 -2.53
C LEU A 369 -12.72 -9.87 -2.49
N ASP A 370 -12.66 -11.11 -2.97
CA ASP A 370 -13.82 -12.01 -2.98
C ASP A 370 -13.54 -13.37 -2.30
N ASN A 371 -12.43 -13.47 -1.57
CA ASN A 371 -12.03 -14.62 -0.78
C ASN A 371 -11.89 -15.93 -1.60
N ASP A 372 -11.57 -15.82 -2.89
CA ASP A 372 -11.43 -17.01 -3.76
C ASP A 372 -10.03 -17.66 -3.69
N GLY A 373 -9.09 -17.07 -2.93
CA GLY A 373 -7.70 -17.53 -2.74
C GLY A 373 -6.75 -16.94 -3.77
N TRP A 374 -7.23 -16.13 -4.71
CA TRP A 374 -6.41 -15.42 -5.70
C TRP A 374 -6.46 -13.91 -5.44
N LYS A 375 -5.31 -13.29 -5.42
CA LYS A 375 -5.22 -11.85 -5.19
C LYS A 375 -5.63 -11.05 -6.41
N ASP A 376 -6.56 -10.14 -6.21
CA ASP A 376 -7.03 -9.13 -7.16
C ASP A 376 -6.14 -7.90 -7.11
N LEU A 377 -6.39 -6.95 -8.03
CA LEU A 377 -5.66 -5.70 -8.10
C LEU A 377 -6.63 -4.52 -7.97
N TYR A 378 -6.25 -3.56 -7.14
CA TYR A 378 -6.97 -2.30 -6.98
C TYR A 378 -6.10 -1.11 -7.39
N VAL A 379 -6.72 -0.08 -7.99
CA VAL A 379 -6.08 1.20 -8.32
C VAL A 379 -6.95 2.38 -7.92
N ALA A 380 -6.41 3.28 -7.11
CA ALA A 380 -6.93 4.63 -6.91
C ALA A 380 -6.55 5.49 -8.11
N ARG A 381 -7.52 6.12 -8.78
CA ARG A 381 -7.27 6.81 -10.05
C ARG A 381 -7.63 8.28 -10.02
N SER A 382 -6.81 9.09 -10.64
CA SER A 382 -7.09 10.47 -11.06
C SER A 382 -5.91 11.03 -11.84
N ASN A 383 -6.10 12.06 -12.64
CA ASN A 383 -5.00 12.75 -13.28
C ASN A 383 -4.16 13.55 -12.26
N VAL A 384 -2.94 13.92 -12.64
CA VAL A 384 -2.05 14.76 -11.83
C VAL A 384 -2.44 16.23 -11.94
N LEU A 385 -2.73 16.70 -13.16
CA LEU A 385 -3.04 18.10 -13.44
C LEU A 385 -4.54 18.37 -13.26
N ASP A 386 -4.90 19.28 -12.37
CA ASP A 386 -6.30 19.67 -12.10
C ASP A 386 -6.98 20.34 -13.30
N ASN A 387 -6.20 20.94 -14.19
CA ASN A 387 -6.66 21.57 -15.43
C ASN A 387 -6.33 20.76 -16.70
N VAL A 388 -6.13 19.45 -16.56
CA VAL A 388 -5.81 18.54 -17.69
C VAL A 388 -6.80 18.65 -18.86
N ALA A 389 -8.06 18.96 -18.60
CA ALA A 389 -9.09 19.13 -19.61
C ALA A 389 -8.87 20.33 -20.55
N GLU A 390 -8.01 21.30 -20.18
CA GLU A 390 -7.60 22.40 -21.05
C GLU A 390 -6.66 21.95 -22.18
N PHE A 391 -5.98 20.81 -22.01
CA PHE A 391 -4.93 20.34 -22.92
C PHE A 391 -5.25 19.01 -23.59
N THR A 392 -6.17 18.25 -23.02
CA THR A 392 -6.52 16.87 -23.45
C THR A 392 -8.03 16.65 -23.35
N GLN A 393 -8.49 15.49 -23.80
CA GLN A 393 -9.86 15.05 -23.58
C GLN A 393 -10.03 14.23 -22.28
N ARG A 394 -9.10 14.37 -21.35
CA ARG A 394 -9.10 13.64 -20.06
C ARG A 394 -9.75 14.46 -18.96
N SER A 395 -10.23 13.76 -17.94
CA SER A 395 -10.77 14.36 -16.73
C SER A 395 -9.74 14.34 -15.61
N TYR A 396 -9.79 15.32 -14.71
CA TYR A 396 -9.00 15.32 -13.48
C TYR A 396 -9.43 14.21 -12.54
N ALA A 397 -10.73 14.10 -12.29
CA ALA A 397 -11.34 13.05 -11.48
C ALA A 397 -11.60 11.80 -12.33
N GLU A 398 -11.23 10.63 -11.81
CA GLU A 398 -11.46 9.32 -12.44
C GLU A 398 -12.07 8.34 -11.42
N PRO A 399 -12.83 7.31 -11.86
CA PRO A 399 -13.28 6.25 -10.96
C PRO A 399 -12.11 5.37 -10.54
N ASN A 400 -12.18 4.74 -9.35
CA ASN A 400 -11.28 3.67 -8.97
C ASN A 400 -11.43 2.47 -9.92
N THR A 401 -10.47 1.55 -9.92
CA THR A 401 -10.51 0.35 -10.76
C THR A 401 -10.20 -0.90 -9.94
N VAL A 402 -10.92 -1.98 -10.23
CA VAL A 402 -10.65 -3.34 -9.72
C VAL A 402 -10.43 -4.27 -10.90
N PHE A 403 -9.30 -4.97 -10.85
CA PHE A 403 -9.00 -6.08 -11.75
C PHE A 403 -9.09 -7.39 -10.97
N ARG A 404 -10.06 -8.22 -11.29
CA ARG A 404 -10.22 -9.53 -10.69
C ARG A 404 -9.20 -10.51 -11.27
N SER A 405 -8.58 -11.29 -10.43
CA SER A 405 -7.74 -12.41 -10.81
C SER A 405 -8.59 -13.54 -11.44
N LEU A 406 -8.09 -14.16 -12.49
CA LEU A 406 -8.72 -15.34 -13.10
C LEU A 406 -8.05 -16.64 -12.63
N GLY A 407 -7.15 -16.61 -11.65
CA GLY A 407 -6.40 -17.78 -11.18
C GLY A 407 -5.41 -18.37 -12.22
N THR A 408 -5.29 -17.73 -13.39
CA THR A 408 -4.48 -18.20 -14.53
C THR A 408 -3.27 -17.31 -14.81
N GLY A 409 -3.01 -16.34 -13.91
CA GLY A 409 -2.03 -15.28 -14.12
C GLY A 409 -2.53 -14.13 -15.01
N LYS A 410 -3.84 -14.09 -15.28
CA LYS A 410 -4.52 -13.00 -16.01
C LYS A 410 -5.53 -12.31 -15.13
N PHE A 411 -5.80 -11.04 -15.46
CA PHE A 411 -6.76 -10.20 -14.75
C PHE A 411 -7.83 -9.68 -15.69
N GLN A 412 -9.01 -9.43 -15.14
CA GLN A 412 -10.15 -8.87 -15.83
C GLN A 412 -10.62 -7.60 -15.12
N ASP A 413 -10.80 -6.50 -15.84
CA ASP A 413 -11.44 -5.30 -15.30
C ASP A 413 -12.92 -5.61 -15.00
N VAL A 414 -13.26 -5.53 -13.70
CA VAL A 414 -14.61 -5.76 -13.17
C VAL A 414 -15.22 -4.50 -12.56
N THR A 415 -14.62 -3.34 -12.78
CA THR A 415 -15.03 -2.05 -12.20
C THR A 415 -16.51 -1.74 -12.44
N SER A 416 -17.06 -2.11 -13.58
CA SER A 416 -18.47 -1.86 -13.91
C SER A 416 -19.47 -2.60 -13.01
N THR A 417 -19.05 -3.59 -12.25
CA THR A 417 -19.90 -4.38 -11.35
C THR A 417 -19.71 -4.07 -9.87
N THR A 418 -18.76 -3.19 -9.52
CA THR A 418 -18.36 -2.94 -8.12
C THR A 418 -19.34 -2.06 -7.33
N GLY A 419 -20.39 -1.57 -7.93
CA GLY A 419 -21.38 -0.68 -7.30
C GLY A 419 -21.32 0.76 -7.84
N THR A 420 -22.44 1.45 -7.77
CA THR A 420 -22.59 2.79 -8.39
C THR A 420 -21.68 3.82 -7.74
N ALA A 421 -21.58 3.82 -6.41
CA ALA A 421 -20.77 4.79 -5.67
C ALA A 421 -19.27 4.61 -5.94
N PHE A 422 -18.82 3.37 -6.14
CA PHE A 422 -17.43 3.05 -6.47
C PHE A 422 -17.02 3.60 -7.85
N GLN A 423 -17.96 3.64 -8.79
CA GLN A 423 -17.73 4.12 -10.15
C GLN A 423 -17.81 5.65 -10.29
N LEU A 424 -18.18 6.38 -9.22
CA LEU A 424 -18.21 7.84 -9.26
C LEU A 424 -16.80 8.42 -9.34
N PRO A 425 -16.50 9.27 -10.34
CA PRO A 425 -15.19 9.89 -10.46
C PRO A 425 -14.85 10.76 -9.26
N SER A 426 -13.61 10.67 -8.78
CA SER A 426 -13.04 11.51 -7.72
C SER A 426 -11.53 11.62 -7.90
N VAL A 427 -10.92 12.56 -7.18
CA VAL A 427 -9.47 12.79 -7.26
C VAL A 427 -8.79 11.88 -6.23
N ASN A 428 -8.80 10.59 -6.50
CA ASN A 428 -8.30 9.57 -5.58
C ASN A 428 -6.77 9.62 -5.49
N ARG A 429 -6.22 9.42 -4.26
CA ARG A 429 -4.79 9.40 -3.97
C ARG A 429 -4.39 8.15 -3.20
N GLY A 430 -4.21 8.24 -1.90
CA GLY A 430 -3.90 7.11 -1.04
C GLY A 430 -5.10 6.21 -0.82
N ALA A 431 -4.83 4.93 -0.66
CA ALA A 431 -5.84 3.94 -0.30
C ALA A 431 -5.23 2.93 0.67
N ALA A 432 -6.04 2.47 1.63
CA ALA A 432 -5.68 1.45 2.60
C ALA A 432 -6.78 0.38 2.66
N PHE A 433 -6.39 -0.83 3.01
CA PHE A 433 -7.23 -2.02 3.05
C PHE A 433 -7.25 -2.62 4.45
N GLY A 434 -8.41 -3.09 4.88
CA GLY A 434 -8.59 -3.77 6.15
C GLY A 434 -10.02 -4.26 6.29
N ASP A 435 -10.25 -5.20 7.18
CA ASP A 435 -11.57 -5.71 7.53
C ASP A 435 -12.09 -4.86 8.71
N LEU A 436 -13.04 -3.97 8.45
CA LEU A 436 -13.52 -2.96 9.40
C LEU A 436 -14.58 -3.49 10.37
N ASP A 437 -15.30 -4.57 10.03
CA ASP A 437 -16.34 -5.17 10.86
C ASP A 437 -16.07 -6.62 11.25
N ASN A 438 -14.88 -7.15 10.91
CA ASN A 438 -14.43 -8.50 11.18
C ASN A 438 -15.30 -9.59 10.52
N ASP A 439 -15.84 -9.30 9.33
CA ASP A 439 -16.63 -10.25 8.54
C ASP A 439 -15.80 -11.03 7.51
N GLY A 440 -14.50 -10.73 7.41
CA GLY A 440 -13.53 -11.40 6.56
C GLY A 440 -13.45 -10.89 5.13
N ARG A 441 -14.20 -9.86 4.79
CA ARG A 441 -14.09 -9.19 3.50
C ARG A 441 -13.25 -7.93 3.65
N MET A 442 -12.27 -7.78 2.77
CA MET A 442 -11.38 -6.60 2.81
C MET A 442 -12.10 -5.36 2.32
N ASP A 443 -12.29 -4.40 3.22
CA ASP A 443 -12.81 -3.07 2.96
C ASP A 443 -11.71 -2.14 2.45
N LEU A 444 -12.12 -0.98 1.95
CA LEU A 444 -11.23 -0.02 1.30
C LEU A 444 -11.52 1.39 1.78
N VAL A 445 -10.49 2.12 2.18
CA VAL A 445 -10.57 3.54 2.55
C VAL A 445 -9.70 4.36 1.61
N VAL A 446 -10.27 5.44 1.06
CA VAL A 446 -9.60 6.29 0.06
C VAL A 446 -9.53 7.73 0.53
N ASN A 447 -8.34 8.30 0.53
CA ASN A 447 -8.14 9.74 0.68
C ASN A 447 -8.33 10.41 -0.69
N VAL A 448 -9.31 11.29 -0.78
CA VAL A 448 -9.68 12.02 -2.00
C VAL A 448 -9.14 13.44 -1.91
N LEU A 449 -8.20 13.81 -2.78
CA LEU A 449 -7.57 15.13 -2.79
C LEU A 449 -8.60 16.24 -3.01
N ASN A 450 -8.61 17.23 -2.12
CA ASN A 450 -9.55 18.36 -2.14
C ASN A 450 -11.02 17.92 -2.20
N GLY A 451 -11.32 16.76 -1.60
CA GLY A 451 -12.63 16.13 -1.60
C GLY A 451 -12.89 15.33 -0.34
N LYS A 452 -14.13 14.87 -0.20
CA LYS A 452 -14.52 14.00 0.91
C LYS A 452 -13.84 12.64 0.80
N ALA A 453 -13.32 12.11 1.90
CA ALA A 453 -12.86 10.73 1.99
C ALA A 453 -13.96 9.75 1.60
N LYS A 454 -13.57 8.56 1.15
CA LYS A 454 -14.49 7.46 0.87
C LYS A 454 -14.13 6.26 1.72
N VAL A 455 -15.15 5.60 2.24
CA VAL A 455 -15.07 4.32 2.95
C VAL A 455 -15.96 3.34 2.20
N PHE A 456 -15.37 2.36 1.59
CA PHE A 456 -16.07 1.34 0.80
C PHE A 456 -16.11 0.04 1.60
N HIS A 457 -17.28 -0.28 2.13
CA HIS A 457 -17.55 -1.56 2.75
C HIS A 457 -17.75 -2.63 1.68
N ASN A 458 -17.03 -3.71 1.77
CA ASN A 458 -17.10 -4.82 0.81
C ASN A 458 -18.35 -5.68 1.06
N THR A 459 -19.29 -5.61 0.15
CA THR A 459 -20.58 -6.32 0.20
C THR A 459 -20.65 -7.51 -0.75
N THR A 460 -19.51 -8.01 -1.20
CA THR A 460 -19.39 -9.18 -2.07
C THR A 460 -20.10 -10.39 -1.45
N ARG A 461 -21.03 -11.00 -2.21
CA ARG A 461 -21.82 -12.15 -1.75
C ARG A 461 -21.40 -13.42 -2.48
N ASN A 462 -20.70 -14.27 -1.77
CA ASN A 462 -20.33 -15.61 -2.21
C ASN A 462 -20.30 -16.56 -1.00
N ASP A 463 -19.99 -17.84 -1.24
CA ASP A 463 -19.86 -18.86 -0.20
C ASP A 463 -18.38 -19.15 0.13
N ASN A 464 -17.47 -18.22 -0.21
CA ASN A 464 -16.05 -18.35 0.07
C ASN A 464 -15.75 -18.11 1.54
N HIS A 465 -14.77 -18.83 2.05
CA HIS A 465 -14.29 -18.76 3.42
C HIS A 465 -13.00 -17.93 3.52
N TRP A 466 -12.60 -17.58 4.72
CA TRP A 466 -11.46 -16.70 4.97
C TRP A 466 -10.74 -16.99 6.30
N LEU A 467 -9.54 -16.46 6.43
CA LEU A 467 -8.80 -16.33 7.69
C LEU A 467 -8.10 -14.98 7.76
N LEU A 468 -8.10 -14.38 8.95
CA LEU A 468 -7.37 -13.17 9.25
C LEU A 468 -6.41 -13.44 10.41
N LEU A 469 -5.10 -13.32 10.19
CA LEU A 469 -4.08 -13.69 11.16
C LEU A 469 -3.51 -12.42 11.82
N LYS A 470 -3.73 -12.27 13.15
CA LYS A 470 -3.09 -11.25 13.98
C LYS A 470 -1.83 -11.85 14.60
N LEU A 471 -0.68 -11.40 14.15
CA LEU A 471 0.61 -11.90 14.61
C LEU A 471 1.12 -11.12 15.81
N THR A 472 1.77 -11.81 16.74
CA THR A 472 2.41 -11.19 17.90
C THR A 472 3.82 -11.77 18.08
N GLY A 473 4.83 -10.98 17.72
CA GLY A 473 6.23 -11.35 17.92
C GLY A 473 6.63 -11.41 19.40
N VAL A 474 7.60 -12.26 19.71
CA VAL A 474 8.21 -12.39 21.05
C VAL A 474 9.70 -12.10 20.98
N LYS A 475 10.39 -12.66 20.00
CA LYS A 475 11.79 -12.34 19.64
C LYS A 475 11.85 -11.47 18.38
N SER A 476 10.90 -11.65 17.48
CA SER A 476 10.62 -10.76 16.35
C SER A 476 9.99 -9.46 16.85
N ASN A 477 9.93 -8.44 16.00
CA ASN A 477 9.16 -7.23 16.27
C ASN A 477 7.71 -7.60 16.64
N ARG A 478 7.11 -6.79 17.50
CA ARG A 478 5.81 -7.11 18.14
C ARG A 478 4.67 -7.34 17.15
N MET A 479 4.66 -6.63 16.03
CA MET A 479 3.64 -6.78 14.99
C MET A 479 3.93 -7.93 14.02
N GLY A 480 5.07 -8.62 14.13
CA GLY A 480 5.46 -9.70 13.23
C GLY A 480 5.71 -9.26 11.79
N ILE A 481 5.95 -7.97 11.54
CA ILE A 481 6.27 -7.44 10.20
C ILE A 481 7.49 -8.17 9.65
N GLY A 482 7.37 -8.70 8.43
CA GLY A 482 8.37 -9.54 7.78
C GLY A 482 8.11 -11.05 7.95
N ALA A 483 7.14 -11.47 8.80
CA ALA A 483 6.78 -12.88 8.90
C ALA A 483 6.19 -13.39 7.57
N GLN A 484 6.72 -14.52 7.10
CA GLN A 484 6.25 -15.20 5.89
C GLN A 484 5.28 -16.32 6.25
N ILE A 485 4.14 -16.37 5.57
CA ILE A 485 3.09 -17.33 5.85
C ILE A 485 2.81 -18.17 4.61
N ARG A 486 2.83 -19.51 4.79
CA ARG A 486 2.38 -20.49 3.81
C ARG A 486 1.20 -21.26 4.38
N LEU A 487 0.10 -21.23 3.66
CA LEU A 487 -1.14 -21.89 4.06
C LEU A 487 -1.48 -23.00 3.06
N THR A 488 -1.81 -24.19 3.56
CA THR A 488 -2.24 -25.33 2.75
C THR A 488 -3.70 -25.64 3.04
N LEU A 489 -4.54 -25.67 1.99
CA LEU A 489 -5.97 -25.90 2.07
C LEU A 489 -6.33 -27.40 2.05
N GLU A 490 -7.61 -27.73 2.30
CA GLU A 490 -8.12 -29.10 2.27
C GLU A 490 -7.97 -29.78 0.91
N ASN A 491 -8.08 -29.03 -0.17
CA ASN A 491 -7.91 -29.51 -1.55
C ASN A 491 -6.44 -29.65 -1.98
N GLY A 492 -5.49 -29.29 -1.10
CA GLY A 492 -4.06 -29.32 -1.35
C GLY A 492 -3.51 -28.08 -2.06
N SER A 493 -4.32 -27.05 -2.37
CA SER A 493 -3.83 -25.78 -2.86
C SER A 493 -3.04 -25.05 -1.77
N ILE A 494 -2.11 -24.20 -2.21
CA ILE A 494 -1.19 -23.49 -1.32
C ILE A 494 -1.34 -22.00 -1.61
N GLU A 495 -1.41 -21.23 -0.55
CA GLU A 495 -1.42 -19.78 -0.60
C GLU A 495 -0.24 -19.22 0.20
N TYR A 496 0.24 -18.06 -0.22
CA TYR A 496 1.34 -17.36 0.42
C TYR A 496 0.97 -15.91 0.67
N ASN A 497 1.40 -15.40 1.80
CA ASN A 497 1.35 -13.98 2.13
C ASN A 497 2.46 -13.66 3.13
N HIS A 498 2.70 -12.39 3.41
CA HIS A 498 3.61 -11.94 4.45
C HIS A 498 3.02 -10.77 5.23
N ALA A 499 3.50 -10.57 6.44
CA ALA A 499 3.06 -9.47 7.30
C ALA A 499 3.77 -8.17 6.90
N THR A 500 3.00 -7.16 6.51
CA THR A 500 3.46 -5.81 6.22
C THR A 500 2.30 -4.82 6.33
N THR A 501 2.57 -3.58 6.71
CA THR A 501 1.61 -2.48 6.70
C THR A 501 1.79 -1.55 5.51
N SER A 502 2.89 -1.67 4.78
CA SER A 502 3.27 -0.82 3.66
C SER A 502 2.55 -1.27 2.38
N THR A 503 1.73 -0.42 1.80
CA THR A 503 0.93 -0.73 0.59
C THR A 503 0.66 0.53 -0.22
N GLY A 504 0.85 0.45 -1.53
CA GLY A 504 0.41 1.44 -2.49
C GLY A 504 1.13 2.78 -2.40
N TYR A 505 0.35 3.87 -2.35
CA TYR A 505 0.84 5.24 -2.34
C TYR A 505 0.64 5.88 -0.98
N ALA A 506 1.74 6.21 -0.31
CA ALA A 506 1.76 7.03 0.91
C ALA A 506 0.80 6.54 2.03
N SER A 507 0.43 5.26 2.05
CA SER A 507 -0.64 4.72 2.90
C SER A 507 -0.18 3.48 3.66
N SER A 508 -0.97 3.09 4.68
CA SER A 508 -0.68 1.94 5.53
C SER A 508 -1.96 1.12 5.74
N SER A 509 -1.91 -0.16 5.41
CA SER A 509 -3.05 -1.08 5.53
C SER A 509 -3.05 -1.83 6.86
N ASP A 510 -4.16 -2.49 7.17
CA ASP A 510 -4.33 -3.34 8.35
C ASP A 510 -3.16 -4.33 8.47
N PRO A 511 -2.49 -4.41 9.63
CA PRO A 511 -1.36 -5.32 9.85
C PRO A 511 -1.75 -6.80 9.88
N ARG A 512 -3.04 -7.13 10.02
CA ARG A 512 -3.51 -8.51 10.01
C ARG A 512 -3.36 -9.12 8.62
N VAL A 513 -2.86 -10.36 8.55
CA VAL A 513 -2.60 -11.03 7.28
C VAL A 513 -3.83 -11.80 6.83
N HIS A 514 -4.42 -11.39 5.71
CA HIS A 514 -5.64 -11.94 5.16
C HIS A 514 -5.35 -13.09 4.17
N PHE A 515 -6.21 -14.13 4.22
CA PHE A 515 -6.28 -15.24 3.27
C PHE A 515 -7.74 -15.52 2.92
N GLY A 516 -8.10 -15.47 1.64
CA GLY A 516 -9.32 -16.08 1.14
C GLY A 516 -9.08 -17.57 0.94
N LEU A 517 -10.02 -18.42 1.30
CA LEU A 517 -9.86 -19.87 1.29
C LEU A 517 -10.73 -20.55 0.21
N GLY A 518 -11.45 -19.78 -0.60
CA GLY A 518 -12.44 -20.30 -1.52
C GLY A 518 -13.45 -21.19 -0.77
N ALA A 519 -13.73 -22.36 -1.29
CA ALA A 519 -14.67 -23.32 -0.69
C ALA A 519 -14.11 -24.10 0.52
N SER A 520 -12.85 -23.90 0.90
CA SER A 520 -12.20 -24.65 1.98
C SER A 520 -12.59 -24.11 3.35
N ARG A 521 -13.14 -24.97 4.21
CA ARG A 521 -13.56 -24.62 5.58
C ARG A 521 -12.48 -24.79 6.63
N VAL A 522 -11.34 -25.33 6.23
CA VAL A 522 -10.21 -25.62 7.12
C VAL A 522 -8.90 -25.34 6.38
N ALA A 523 -8.02 -24.56 6.99
CA ALA A 523 -6.61 -24.55 6.64
C ALA A 523 -5.95 -25.78 7.25
N LYS A 524 -5.52 -26.73 6.43
CA LYS A 524 -4.89 -27.97 6.89
C LYS A 524 -3.58 -27.71 7.60
N GLU A 525 -2.83 -26.75 7.11
CA GLU A 525 -1.55 -26.37 7.68
C GLU A 525 -1.29 -24.89 7.45
N ILE A 526 -0.87 -24.18 8.49
CA ILE A 526 -0.35 -22.83 8.43
C ILE A 526 1.08 -22.88 8.92
N GLN A 527 2.03 -22.64 8.03
CA GLN A 527 3.45 -22.49 8.36
C GLN A 527 3.79 -21.00 8.42
N ILE A 528 4.43 -20.59 9.50
CA ILE A 528 4.91 -19.22 9.72
C ILE A 528 6.42 -19.26 9.90
N VAL A 529 7.14 -18.49 9.10
CA VAL A 529 8.55 -18.19 9.32
C VAL A 529 8.62 -16.77 9.86
N TRP A 530 8.96 -16.65 11.15
CA TRP A 530 9.07 -15.38 11.83
C TRP A 530 10.39 -14.66 11.45
N PRO A 531 10.46 -13.31 11.52
CA PRO A 531 11.71 -12.57 11.27
C PRO A 531 12.91 -13.06 12.10
N SER A 532 12.66 -13.55 13.31
CA SER A 532 13.67 -14.18 14.15
C SER A 532 14.28 -15.48 13.60
N GLY A 533 13.78 -15.98 12.45
CA GLY A 533 14.09 -17.28 11.87
C GLY A 533 13.37 -18.47 12.51
N ARG A 534 12.52 -18.24 13.51
CA ARG A 534 11.70 -19.31 14.11
C ARG A 534 10.63 -19.77 13.16
N LYS A 535 10.30 -21.07 13.24
CA LYS A 535 9.23 -21.67 12.44
C LYS A 535 8.13 -22.15 13.37
N GLN A 536 6.89 -21.87 12.99
CA GLN A 536 5.70 -22.29 13.72
C GLN A 536 4.73 -22.97 12.74
N VAL A 537 4.09 -24.03 13.17
CA VAL A 537 3.10 -24.76 12.35
C VAL A 537 1.84 -24.95 13.17
N LEU A 538 0.70 -24.57 12.57
CA LEU A 538 -0.62 -24.87 13.09
C LEU A 538 -1.30 -25.85 12.13
N HIS A 539 -2.15 -26.72 12.65
CA HIS A 539 -2.86 -27.72 11.87
C HIS A 539 -4.37 -27.62 12.08
N ASP A 540 -5.13 -27.97 11.04
CA ASP A 540 -6.60 -28.07 11.04
C ASP A 540 -7.30 -26.83 11.62
N VAL A 541 -6.89 -25.66 11.15
CA VAL A 541 -7.44 -24.39 11.60
C VAL A 541 -8.75 -24.11 10.87
N ALA A 542 -9.85 -23.95 11.61
CA ALA A 542 -11.17 -23.67 11.04
C ALA A 542 -11.22 -22.25 10.46
N ALA A 543 -11.88 -22.11 9.31
CA ALA A 543 -12.12 -20.84 8.61
C ALA A 543 -13.06 -19.88 9.36
N ASP A 544 -13.31 -18.72 8.77
CA ASP A 544 -14.26 -17.67 9.14
C ASP A 544 -14.00 -17.10 10.54
N ARG A 545 -12.74 -16.71 10.76
CA ARG A 545 -12.32 -16.11 12.04
C ARG A 545 -11.03 -15.30 11.97
N VAL A 546 -10.90 -14.39 12.89
CA VAL A 546 -9.63 -13.78 13.28
C VAL A 546 -8.90 -14.75 14.24
N ILE A 547 -7.61 -14.96 14.01
CA ILE A 547 -6.77 -15.82 14.85
C ILE A 547 -5.59 -14.99 15.37
N GLU A 548 -5.43 -14.96 16.68
CA GLU A 548 -4.23 -14.42 17.32
C GLU A 548 -3.15 -15.49 17.42
N ILE A 549 -1.99 -15.23 16.82
CA ILE A 549 -0.87 -16.16 16.77
C ILE A 549 0.36 -15.48 17.40
N THR A 550 0.80 -16.04 18.52
CA THR A 550 2.01 -15.56 19.20
C THR A 550 3.21 -16.41 18.80
N GLU A 551 4.33 -15.75 18.49
CA GLU A 551 5.59 -16.39 18.21
C GLU A 551 6.02 -17.31 19.38
N PRO A 552 6.46 -18.57 19.14
CA PRO A 552 6.89 -19.46 20.21
C PRO A 552 8.14 -18.92 20.93
N SER A 553 8.16 -19.02 22.24
CA SER A 553 9.30 -18.53 23.06
C SER A 553 10.57 -19.40 22.93
N ARG A 554 10.45 -20.65 22.42
CA ARG A 554 11.55 -21.60 22.23
C ARG A 554 11.47 -22.27 20.88
#